data_de2ad5a27d4ebf63073084ec2f586783
#
_entry.id   de2ad5a27d4ebf63073084ec2f586783
#
_cell.length_a   1.000
_cell.length_b   1.000
_cell.length_c   1.000
_cell.angle_alpha   90.00
_cell.angle_beta   90.00
_cell.angle_gamma   90.00
#
_symmetry.space_group_name_H-M   'P 1'
#
loop_
_entity.id
_entity.type
_entity.pdbx_description
1 polymer ?
#
loop_
_entity_poly.entity_id
_entity_poly.type
_entity_poly.pdbx_seq_one_letter_code
_entity_poly.pdbx_strand_id
1 'polypeptide(L)'
;EHFDGEGSVAIGTLYRDLLCQEIKARKDLGQAKKVGIISFRELIPDCLDALKRLGYEFSEDPTTTEVVTGYYYNLRGANDFIGCDLLVLLGYPMPNPQGLYEECCALFQDDPEPILTEPAPYSDRIRLRNGNSVDVSKSLFGYKDARLNAMLMQKSRSELYQALHRSRPFAPATSVREVLMF
;
A
#
# COMPACT_ATOMS: atom_id res chain seq x y z
N GLU A 1 2.03 14.30 21.94
CA GLU A 1 1.10 15.18 21.19
C GLU A 1 0.02 14.32 20.60
N HIS A 2 -1.21 14.49 21.08
CA HIS A 2 -2.39 13.85 20.54
C HIS A 2 -2.58 14.38 19.11
N PHE A 3 -2.55 13.50 18.13
CA PHE A 3 -3.07 13.78 16.81
C PHE A 3 -4.59 13.96 16.99
N ASP A 4 -5.05 15.19 16.90
CA ASP A 4 -6.47 15.51 16.91
C ASP A 4 -7.13 14.78 15.74
N GLY A 5 -8.19 14.00 16.05
CA GLY A 5 -8.85 13.13 15.08
C GLY A 5 -9.42 13.83 13.84
N GLU A 6 -9.54 15.15 13.84
CA GLU A 6 -10.02 15.94 12.71
C GLU A 6 -9.02 15.98 11.54
N GLY A 7 -7.70 16.01 11.79
CA GLY A 7 -6.69 15.97 10.73
C GLY A 7 -6.63 14.65 9.98
N SER A 8 -6.86 13.53 10.66
CA SER A 8 -6.87 12.19 10.07
C SER A 8 -8.07 12.00 9.14
N VAL A 9 -9.23 12.52 9.49
CA VAL A 9 -10.46 12.44 8.66
C VAL A 9 -10.32 13.29 7.40
N ALA A 10 -9.73 14.48 7.48
CA ALA A 10 -9.53 15.36 6.33
C ALA A 10 -8.56 14.75 5.30
N ILE A 11 -7.48 14.13 5.76
CA ILE A 11 -6.51 13.44 4.89
C ILE A 11 -7.15 12.23 4.21
N GLY A 12 -7.90 11.42 4.94
CA GLY A 12 -8.64 10.27 4.39
C GLY A 12 -9.63 10.68 3.30
N THR A 13 -10.33 11.79 3.48
CA THR A 13 -11.27 12.32 2.49
C THR A 13 -10.55 12.79 1.22
N LEU A 14 -9.42 13.49 1.34
CA LEU A 14 -8.63 13.94 0.21
C LEU A 14 -8.10 12.75 -0.62
N TYR A 15 -7.55 11.73 0.02
CA TYR A 15 -7.08 10.52 -0.67
C TYR A 15 -8.22 9.79 -1.36
N ARG A 16 -9.38 9.69 -0.73
CA ARG A 16 -10.56 9.06 -1.34
C ARG A 16 -11.01 9.82 -2.59
N ASP A 17 -11.04 11.13 -2.55
CA ASP A 17 -11.50 11.96 -3.66
C ASP A 17 -10.50 11.89 -4.84
N LEU A 18 -9.21 11.93 -4.57
CA LEU A 18 -8.16 11.69 -5.58
C LEU A 18 -8.28 10.31 -6.20
N LEU A 19 -8.45 9.27 -5.38
CA LEU A 19 -8.66 7.90 -5.83
C LEU A 19 -9.87 7.81 -6.77
N CYS A 20 -11.01 8.39 -6.37
CA CYS A 20 -12.21 8.40 -7.19
C CYS A 20 -12.00 9.11 -8.53
N GLN A 21 -11.31 10.25 -8.55
CA GLN A 21 -11.02 10.99 -9.77
C GLN A 21 -10.14 10.17 -10.72
N GLU A 22 -9.07 9.57 -10.21
CA GLU A 22 -8.14 8.77 -11.00
C GLU A 22 -8.78 7.50 -11.56
N ILE A 23 -9.59 6.80 -10.77
CA ILE A 23 -10.30 5.60 -11.23
C ILE A 23 -11.38 5.98 -12.26
N LYS A 24 -12.13 7.06 -12.02
CA LYS A 24 -13.17 7.55 -12.94
C LYS A 24 -12.58 7.89 -14.30
N ALA A 25 -11.48 8.64 -14.33
CA ALA A 25 -10.82 9.01 -15.58
C ALA A 25 -10.46 7.76 -16.42
N ARG A 26 -9.99 6.69 -15.79
CA ARG A 26 -9.65 5.43 -16.47
C ARG A 26 -10.87 4.61 -16.85
N LYS A 27 -11.91 4.62 -16.03
CA LYS A 27 -13.19 3.96 -16.35
C LYS A 27 -13.81 4.58 -17.60
N ASP A 28 -13.82 5.90 -17.68
CA ASP A 28 -14.38 6.64 -18.84
C ASP A 28 -13.59 6.34 -20.13
N LEU A 29 -12.31 5.99 -20.02
CA LEU A 29 -11.47 5.54 -21.13
C LEU A 29 -11.57 4.03 -21.42
N GLY A 30 -12.36 3.28 -20.65
CA GLY A 30 -12.49 1.82 -20.77
C GLY A 30 -11.25 1.04 -20.28
N GLN A 31 -10.35 1.69 -19.56
CA GLN A 31 -9.07 1.13 -19.09
C GLN A 31 -9.14 0.52 -17.67
N ALA A 32 -10.24 0.70 -16.96
CA ALA A 32 -10.44 0.20 -15.61
C ALA A 32 -11.77 -0.56 -15.48
N LYS A 33 -11.90 -1.66 -16.20
CA LYS A 33 -13.10 -2.54 -16.12
C LYS A 33 -13.06 -3.36 -14.84
N LYS A 34 -11.89 -3.94 -14.52
CA LYS A 34 -11.68 -4.67 -13.28
C LYS A 34 -10.61 -3.98 -12.45
N VAL A 35 -10.98 -3.56 -11.23
CA VAL A 35 -10.12 -2.79 -10.31
C VAL A 35 -9.76 -3.65 -9.11
N GLY A 36 -8.47 -3.75 -8.83
CA GLY A 36 -7.95 -4.32 -7.58
C GLY A 36 -7.58 -3.20 -6.61
N ILE A 37 -7.97 -3.30 -5.36
CA ILE A 37 -7.55 -2.38 -4.30
C ILE A 37 -6.86 -3.15 -3.19
N ILE A 38 -5.65 -2.72 -2.85
CA ILE A 38 -4.91 -3.21 -1.69
C ILE A 38 -4.66 -2.03 -0.76
N SER A 39 -5.10 -2.15 0.49
CA SER A 39 -5.02 -1.09 1.49
C SER A 39 -4.95 -1.66 2.90
N PHE A 40 -5.08 -0.81 3.89
CA PHE A 40 -5.36 -1.22 5.26
C PHE A 40 -6.81 -1.68 5.40
N ARG A 41 -7.04 -2.63 6.29
CA ARG A 41 -8.37 -3.24 6.47
C ARG A 41 -9.45 -2.20 6.78
N GLU A 42 -9.10 -1.19 7.55
CA GLU A 42 -9.99 -0.14 8.00
C GLU A 42 -10.42 0.80 6.86
N LEU A 43 -9.62 0.92 5.80
CA LEU A 43 -9.90 1.81 4.66
C LEU A 43 -10.69 1.12 3.54
N ILE A 44 -10.76 -0.21 3.53
CA ILE A 44 -11.47 -0.96 2.46
C ILE A 44 -12.95 -0.58 2.36
N PRO A 45 -13.73 -0.47 3.46
CA PRO A 45 -15.14 -0.07 3.36
C PRO A 45 -15.33 1.27 2.65
N ASP A 46 -14.53 2.27 2.98
CA ASP A 46 -14.60 3.60 2.36
C ASP A 46 -14.25 3.55 0.86
N CYS A 47 -13.26 2.74 0.48
CA CYS A 47 -12.92 2.51 -0.91
C CYS A 47 -14.06 1.86 -1.69
N LEU A 48 -14.70 0.84 -1.10
CA LEU A 48 -15.84 0.15 -1.71
C LEU A 48 -17.02 1.10 -1.91
N ASP A 49 -17.34 1.92 -0.93
CA ASP A 49 -18.42 2.91 -1.05
C ASP A 49 -18.12 3.97 -2.11
N ALA A 50 -16.85 4.36 -2.25
CA ALA A 50 -16.43 5.26 -3.31
C ALA A 50 -16.62 4.62 -4.70
N LEU A 51 -16.25 3.35 -4.87
CA LEU A 51 -16.40 2.63 -6.14
C LEU A 51 -17.87 2.36 -6.49
N LYS A 52 -18.72 2.06 -5.51
CA LYS A 52 -20.18 1.96 -5.73
C LYS A 52 -20.76 3.24 -6.33
N ARG A 53 -20.33 4.41 -5.82
CA ARG A 53 -20.75 5.71 -6.36
C ARG A 53 -20.29 5.93 -7.80
N LEU A 54 -19.19 5.31 -8.21
CA LEU A 54 -18.70 5.31 -9.58
C LEU A 54 -19.39 4.27 -10.49
N GLY A 55 -20.36 3.51 -9.97
CA GLY A 55 -21.13 2.52 -10.69
C GLY A 55 -20.36 1.24 -11.01
N TYR A 56 -19.48 0.80 -10.09
CA TYR A 56 -18.89 -0.53 -10.15
C TYR A 56 -19.80 -1.57 -9.51
N GLU A 57 -19.89 -2.74 -10.12
CA GLU A 57 -20.66 -3.87 -9.63
C GLU A 57 -19.78 -4.76 -8.73
N PHE A 58 -20.39 -5.23 -7.66
CA PHE A 58 -19.75 -6.11 -6.68
C PHE A 58 -20.46 -7.45 -6.70
N SER A 59 -19.70 -8.52 -6.91
CA SER A 59 -20.18 -9.89 -6.84
C SER A 59 -19.36 -10.69 -5.83
N GLU A 60 -19.98 -11.66 -5.19
CA GLU A 60 -19.26 -12.64 -4.35
C GLU A 60 -18.38 -13.58 -5.21
N ASP A 61 -18.73 -13.75 -6.48
CA ASP A 61 -17.92 -14.50 -7.43
C ASP A 61 -16.76 -13.64 -7.95
N PRO A 62 -15.51 -13.98 -7.64
CA PRO A 62 -14.34 -13.21 -8.06
C PRO A 62 -14.13 -13.19 -9.59
N THR A 63 -14.82 -14.06 -10.34
CA THR A 63 -14.73 -14.08 -11.80
C THR A 63 -15.64 -13.03 -12.46
N THR A 64 -16.73 -12.68 -11.81
CA THR A 64 -17.74 -11.73 -12.31
C THR A 64 -17.67 -10.36 -11.66
N THR A 65 -16.98 -10.25 -10.51
CA THR A 65 -16.83 -8.96 -9.83
C THR A 65 -15.92 -8.01 -10.60
N GLU A 66 -16.34 -6.75 -10.68
CA GLU A 66 -15.53 -5.67 -11.23
C GLU A 66 -14.51 -5.12 -10.21
N VAL A 67 -14.67 -5.45 -8.94
CA VAL A 67 -13.81 -4.97 -7.87
C VAL A 67 -13.31 -6.11 -7.01
N VAL A 68 -12.00 -6.14 -6.81
CA VAL A 68 -11.32 -7.08 -5.91
C VAL A 68 -10.60 -6.29 -4.84
N THR A 69 -10.75 -6.67 -3.59
CA THR A 69 -10.08 -6.01 -2.47
C THR A 69 -9.17 -6.96 -1.71
N GLY A 70 -8.11 -6.42 -1.15
CA GLY A 70 -7.23 -7.11 -0.23
C GLY A 70 -6.60 -6.12 0.74
N TYR A 71 -5.97 -6.62 1.78
CA TYR A 71 -5.29 -5.78 2.72
C TYR A 71 -3.87 -6.28 2.98
N TYR A 72 -3.00 -5.33 3.26
CA TYR A 72 -1.60 -5.60 3.56
C TYR A 72 -1.47 -6.67 4.65
N TYR A 73 -0.42 -7.46 4.57
CA TYR A 73 -0.11 -8.60 5.46
C TYR A 73 -1.06 -9.79 5.37
N ASN A 74 -2.07 -9.76 4.50
CA ASN A 74 -2.98 -10.88 4.24
C ASN A 74 -3.08 -11.29 2.76
N LEU A 75 -2.09 -10.96 1.96
CA LEU A 75 -2.10 -11.20 0.52
C LEU A 75 -1.49 -12.56 0.12
N ARG A 76 -0.96 -13.33 1.06
CA ARG A 76 -0.29 -14.60 0.76
C ARG A 76 -1.28 -15.60 0.15
N GLY A 77 -0.93 -16.12 -1.01
CA GLY A 77 -1.77 -17.09 -1.74
C GLY A 77 -2.95 -16.48 -2.52
N ALA A 78 -3.25 -15.19 -2.37
CA ALA A 78 -4.33 -14.55 -3.11
C ALA A 78 -4.02 -14.49 -4.62
N ASN A 79 -4.92 -15.01 -5.43
CA ASN A 79 -4.85 -14.95 -6.88
C ASN A 79 -5.97 -14.09 -7.50
N ASP A 80 -6.82 -13.50 -6.66
CA ASP A 80 -8.04 -12.79 -7.06
C ASP A 80 -7.76 -11.53 -7.89
N PHE A 81 -6.55 -10.97 -7.72
CA PHE A 81 -6.08 -9.79 -8.46
C PHE A 81 -5.61 -10.08 -9.88
N ILE A 82 -5.57 -11.37 -10.28
CA ILE A 82 -5.21 -11.74 -11.65
C ILE A 82 -6.32 -11.25 -12.58
N GLY A 83 -5.92 -10.54 -13.63
CA GLY A 83 -6.88 -10.00 -14.60
C GLY A 83 -7.46 -8.63 -14.24
N CYS A 84 -7.04 -8.00 -13.15
CA CYS A 84 -7.33 -6.59 -12.93
C CYS A 84 -6.63 -5.72 -13.98
N ASP A 85 -7.36 -4.76 -14.53
CA ASP A 85 -6.81 -3.78 -15.47
C ASP A 85 -6.07 -2.68 -14.72
N LEU A 86 -6.57 -2.34 -13.53
CA LEU A 86 -6.02 -1.33 -12.63
C LEU A 86 -5.81 -1.94 -11.25
N LEU A 87 -4.61 -1.79 -10.70
CA LEU A 87 -4.30 -2.09 -9.32
C LEU A 87 -4.04 -0.78 -8.56
N VAL A 88 -4.75 -0.59 -7.48
CA VAL A 88 -4.58 0.55 -6.58
C VAL A 88 -3.95 0.09 -5.27
N LEU A 89 -2.82 0.68 -4.92
CA LEU A 89 -2.17 0.51 -3.62
C LEU A 89 -2.38 1.79 -2.82
N LEU A 90 -3.14 1.69 -1.75
CA LEU A 90 -3.49 2.83 -0.91
C LEU A 90 -2.82 2.72 0.46
N GLY A 91 -1.96 3.69 0.77
CA GLY A 91 -1.17 3.74 1.98
C GLY A 91 0.15 2.94 1.90
N TYR A 92 1.03 3.19 2.85
CA TYR A 92 2.32 2.53 2.93
C TYR A 92 2.29 1.45 4.02
N PRO A 93 2.55 0.17 3.70
CA PRO A 93 2.44 -0.91 4.68
C PRO A 93 3.49 -0.76 5.80
N MET A 94 3.01 -0.55 7.02
CA MET A 94 3.83 -0.46 8.22
C MET A 94 3.57 -1.68 9.08
N PRO A 95 4.60 -2.44 9.50
CA PRO A 95 4.42 -3.53 10.43
C PRO A 95 4.01 -3.01 11.82
N ASN A 96 3.41 -3.87 12.63
CA ASN A 96 3.12 -3.54 14.02
C ASN A 96 4.42 -3.16 14.76
N PRO A 97 4.51 -1.96 15.36
CA PRO A 97 5.75 -1.48 15.99
C PRO A 97 6.26 -2.38 17.11
N GLN A 98 5.36 -2.91 17.94
CA GLN A 98 5.73 -3.79 19.05
C GLN A 98 6.31 -5.12 18.54
N GLY A 99 5.63 -5.77 17.59
CA GLY A 99 6.10 -7.01 17.00
C GLY A 99 7.42 -6.83 16.24
N LEU A 100 7.62 -5.69 15.59
CA LEU A 100 8.88 -5.35 14.92
C LEU A 100 10.03 -5.21 15.96
N TYR A 101 9.77 -4.55 17.08
CA TYR A 101 10.73 -4.38 18.16
C TYR A 101 11.13 -5.73 18.77
N GLU A 102 10.14 -6.57 19.12
CA GLU A 102 10.37 -7.89 19.69
C GLU A 102 11.20 -8.78 18.77
N GLU A 103 10.91 -8.78 17.49
CA GLU A 103 11.67 -9.52 16.49
C GLU A 103 13.10 -8.97 16.33
N CYS A 104 13.27 -7.65 16.39
CA CYS A 104 14.58 -7.02 16.34
C CYS A 104 15.42 -7.42 17.57
N CYS A 105 14.83 -7.38 18.76
CA CYS A 105 15.51 -7.82 19.99
C CYS A 105 15.91 -9.29 19.92
N ALA A 106 15.05 -10.16 19.37
CA ALA A 106 15.37 -11.57 19.20
C ALA A 106 16.50 -11.81 18.19
N LEU A 107 16.53 -11.04 17.10
CA LEU A 107 17.58 -11.16 16.08
C LEU A 107 18.94 -10.66 16.54
N PHE A 108 18.97 -9.62 17.36
CA PHE A 108 20.18 -8.97 17.86
C PHE A 108 20.41 -9.23 19.37
N GLN A 109 19.96 -10.39 19.86
CA GLN A 109 20.05 -10.73 21.29
C GLN A 109 21.48 -10.76 21.83
N ASP A 110 22.47 -11.03 21.00
CA ASP A 110 23.88 -11.10 21.36
C ASP A 110 24.60 -9.75 21.20
N ASP A 111 23.91 -8.71 20.74
CA ASP A 111 24.46 -7.36 20.63
C ASP A 111 24.49 -6.69 22.04
N PRO A 112 25.63 -6.18 22.47
CA PRO A 112 25.72 -5.52 23.77
C PRO A 112 24.93 -4.22 23.88
N GLU A 113 24.60 -3.59 22.74
CA GLU A 113 23.84 -2.36 22.71
C GLU A 113 22.31 -2.64 22.63
N PRO A 114 21.53 -2.06 23.56
CA PRO A 114 20.08 -2.24 23.53
C PRO A 114 19.45 -1.63 22.26
N ILE A 115 18.37 -2.24 21.77
CA ILE A 115 17.59 -1.69 20.67
C ILE A 115 16.80 -0.46 21.16
N LEU A 116 16.95 0.66 20.46
CA LEU A 116 16.28 1.90 20.78
C LEU A 116 15.04 2.11 19.89
N THR A 117 13.91 2.44 20.52
CA THR A 117 12.64 2.69 19.83
C THR A 117 12.38 4.18 19.53
N GLU A 118 13.41 5.02 19.70
CA GLU A 118 13.26 6.46 19.47
C GLU A 118 12.92 6.73 18.00
N PRO A 119 11.79 7.41 17.72
CA PRO A 119 11.38 7.73 16.36
C PRO A 119 12.32 8.74 15.71
N ALA A 120 12.51 8.58 14.42
CA ALA A 120 13.26 9.53 13.61
C ALA A 120 12.57 9.75 12.26
N PRO A 121 12.66 10.96 11.68
CA PRO A 121 12.21 11.17 10.33
C PRO A 121 13.07 10.32 9.38
N TYR A 122 12.40 9.61 8.50
CA TYR A 122 13.06 8.82 7.47
C TYR A 122 12.93 9.53 6.12
N SER A 123 14.04 9.67 5.41
CA SER A 123 14.06 10.11 4.02
C SER A 123 14.59 8.98 3.16
N ASP A 124 13.85 8.60 2.14
CA ASP A 124 14.33 7.67 1.12
C ASP A 124 14.58 8.41 -0.18
N ARG A 125 15.46 7.86 -1.00
CA ARG A 125 15.75 8.39 -2.33
C ARG A 125 15.33 7.37 -3.37
N ILE A 126 14.30 7.72 -4.13
CA ILE A 126 13.84 6.89 -5.22
C ILE A 126 14.58 7.28 -6.51
N ARG A 127 15.22 6.30 -7.14
CA ARG A 127 15.82 6.48 -8.46
C ARG A 127 14.75 6.32 -9.53
N LEU A 128 14.55 7.35 -10.31
CA LEU A 128 13.63 7.34 -11.44
C LEU A 128 14.24 6.65 -12.66
N ARG A 129 13.36 6.20 -13.57
CA ARG A 129 13.76 5.50 -14.80
C ARG A 129 14.66 6.36 -15.72
N ASN A 130 14.55 7.68 -15.67
CA ASN A 130 15.38 8.63 -16.39
C ASN A 130 16.76 8.88 -15.76
N GLY A 131 17.11 8.16 -14.70
CA GLY A 131 18.37 8.29 -13.97
C GLY A 131 18.38 9.35 -12.87
N ASN A 132 17.38 10.22 -12.81
CA ASN A 132 17.22 11.20 -11.73
C ASN A 132 16.81 10.52 -10.43
N SER A 133 17.04 11.19 -9.31
CA SER A 133 16.56 10.74 -8.00
C SER A 133 15.63 11.78 -7.41
N VAL A 134 14.58 11.30 -6.75
CA VAL A 134 13.65 12.14 -5.98
C VAL A 134 13.75 11.73 -4.53
N ASP A 135 13.97 12.69 -3.66
CA ASP A 135 13.91 12.45 -2.23
C ASP A 135 12.43 12.31 -1.82
N VAL A 136 12.05 11.12 -1.42
CA VAL A 136 10.71 10.86 -0.90
C VAL A 136 10.66 11.39 0.52
N SER A 137 9.75 12.26 0.72
CA SER A 137 9.62 13.22 1.77
C SER A 137 9.92 12.70 3.19
N LYS A 138 10.37 13.63 4.00
CA LYS A 138 10.64 13.62 5.44
C LYS A 138 9.47 13.17 6.36
N SER A 139 8.37 12.68 5.79
CA SER A 139 7.16 12.27 6.53
C SER A 139 7.07 10.77 6.80
N LEU A 140 7.95 9.96 6.24
CA LEU A 140 7.98 8.54 6.57
C LEU A 140 8.55 8.35 7.98
N PHE A 141 7.78 7.66 8.80
CA PHE A 141 8.20 7.27 10.15
C PHE A 141 9.33 6.26 10.08
N GLY A 142 10.37 6.48 10.88
CA GLY A 142 11.50 5.56 11.04
C GLY A 142 12.00 5.56 12.48
N TYR A 143 13.10 4.87 12.71
CA TYR A 143 13.76 4.79 14.02
C TYR A 143 15.20 5.28 13.92
N LYS A 144 15.72 5.85 15.03
CA LYS A 144 17.14 6.22 15.13
C LYS A 144 18.06 5.00 15.13
N ASP A 145 17.61 3.90 15.76
CA ASP A 145 18.34 2.64 15.74
C ASP A 145 18.37 2.07 14.32
N ALA A 146 19.58 1.93 13.77
CA ALA A 146 19.78 1.50 12.39
C ALA A 146 19.27 0.07 12.14
N ARG A 147 19.35 -0.83 13.14
CA ARG A 147 18.90 -2.23 13.07
C ARG A 147 17.38 -2.28 12.95
N LEU A 148 16.68 -1.57 13.85
CA LEU A 148 15.23 -1.49 13.87
C LEU A 148 14.69 -0.80 12.61
N ASN A 149 15.36 0.26 12.16
CA ASN A 149 15.00 0.96 10.95
C ASN A 149 15.21 0.10 9.68
N ALA A 150 16.29 -0.66 9.61
CA ALA A 150 16.54 -1.59 8.50
C ALA A 150 15.46 -2.68 8.42
N MET A 151 15.06 -3.25 9.55
CA MET A 151 13.97 -4.24 9.59
C MET A 151 12.62 -3.64 9.19
N LEU A 152 12.31 -2.43 9.66
CA LEU A 152 11.11 -1.69 9.26
C LEU A 152 11.05 -1.57 7.72
N MET A 153 12.12 -1.05 7.12
CA MET A 153 12.20 -0.83 5.68
C MET A 153 12.11 -2.14 4.89
N GLN A 154 12.78 -3.18 5.36
CA GLN A 154 12.73 -4.50 4.72
C GLN A 154 11.31 -5.06 4.71
N LYS A 155 10.61 -5.04 5.85
CA LYS A 155 9.25 -5.58 5.97
C LYS A 155 8.26 -4.79 5.12
N SER A 156 8.29 -3.46 5.23
CA SER A 156 7.40 -2.59 4.46
C SER A 156 7.60 -2.74 2.95
N ARG A 157 8.85 -2.76 2.49
CA ARG A 157 9.17 -2.96 1.07
C ARG A 157 8.77 -4.35 0.59
N SER A 158 9.02 -5.39 1.38
CA SER A 158 8.63 -6.76 1.02
C SER A 158 7.13 -6.88 0.84
N GLU A 159 6.35 -6.27 1.72
CA GLU A 159 4.89 -6.27 1.64
C GLU A 159 4.39 -5.49 0.41
N LEU A 160 4.99 -4.33 0.14
CA LEU A 160 4.68 -3.54 -1.05
C LEU A 160 4.99 -4.30 -2.34
N TYR A 161 6.14 -4.98 -2.42
CA TYR A 161 6.48 -5.84 -3.55
C TYR A 161 5.51 -7.01 -3.70
N GLN A 162 5.10 -7.65 -2.60
CA GLN A 162 4.09 -8.70 -2.65
C GLN A 162 2.77 -8.17 -3.21
N ALA A 163 2.32 -7.00 -2.76
CA ALA A 163 1.12 -6.35 -3.27
C ALA A 163 1.21 -6.07 -4.77
N LEU A 164 2.31 -5.49 -5.23
CA LEU A 164 2.57 -5.23 -6.66
C LEU A 164 2.51 -6.52 -7.49
N HIS A 165 3.13 -7.60 -7.01
CA HIS A 165 3.18 -8.86 -7.73
C HIS A 165 1.84 -9.61 -7.79
N ARG A 166 0.83 -9.22 -7.01
CA ARG A 166 -0.51 -9.84 -7.08
C ARG A 166 -1.20 -9.64 -8.43
N SER A 167 -0.97 -8.52 -9.09
CA SER A 167 -1.48 -8.29 -10.46
C SER A 167 -0.72 -9.08 -11.53
N ARG A 168 0.36 -9.79 -11.18
CA ARG A 168 1.28 -10.47 -12.11
C ARG A 168 1.71 -9.57 -13.28
N PRO A 169 2.34 -8.42 -13.03
CA PRO A 169 2.64 -7.43 -14.06
C PRO A 169 3.61 -7.96 -15.14
N PHE A 170 4.32 -9.06 -14.85
CA PHE A 170 5.27 -9.71 -15.77
C PHE A 170 4.70 -10.94 -16.48
N ALA A 171 3.45 -11.33 -16.21
CA ALA A 171 2.83 -12.39 -16.98
C ALA A 171 2.57 -11.89 -18.41
N PRO A 172 2.77 -12.70 -19.45
CA PRO A 172 2.40 -12.32 -20.80
C PRO A 172 0.92 -12.02 -20.80
N ALA A 173 0.57 -10.77 -20.92
CA ALA A 173 -0.81 -10.31 -20.84
C ALA A 173 -1.12 -9.50 -22.08
N THR A 174 -2.29 -9.75 -22.62
CA THR A 174 -2.88 -8.99 -23.70
C THR A 174 -3.46 -7.63 -23.24
N SER A 175 -3.50 -7.37 -21.93
CA SER A 175 -4.03 -6.13 -21.35
C SER A 175 -2.92 -5.25 -20.78
N VAL A 176 -3.00 -3.97 -21.04
CA VAL A 176 -2.22 -2.95 -20.35
C VAL A 176 -2.68 -2.92 -18.91
N ARG A 177 -1.74 -3.11 -17.99
CA ARG A 177 -2.00 -3.05 -16.55
C ARG A 177 -1.33 -1.83 -15.99
N GLU A 178 -2.09 -1.09 -15.23
CA GLU A 178 -1.62 0.10 -14.55
C GLU A 178 -1.66 -0.10 -13.03
N VAL A 179 -0.69 0.49 -12.35
CA VAL A 179 -0.65 0.52 -10.89
C VAL A 179 -0.63 1.97 -10.43
N LEU A 180 -1.58 2.32 -9.57
CA LEU A 180 -1.62 3.59 -8.88
C LEU A 180 -1.19 3.38 -7.43
N MET A 181 -0.32 4.25 -6.95
CA MET A 181 0.15 4.27 -5.56
C MET A 181 -0.15 5.63 -4.94
N PHE A 182 -0.81 5.63 -3.78
CA PHE A 182 -1.18 6.81 -3.02
C PHE A 182 -0.65 6.74 -1.58
#